data_59862faa69ba62f705b26ff7e3409536
#
_entry.id   59862faa69ba62f705b26ff7e3409536
#
_cell.length_a   1.000
_cell.length_b   1.000
_cell.length_c   1.000
_cell.angle_alpha   90.00
_cell.angle_beta   90.00
_cell.angle_gamma   90.00
#
_symmetry.space_group_name_H-M   'P 1'
#
loop_
_entity.id
_entity.type
_entity.pdbx_description
1 polymer ?
#
loop_
_entity_poly.entity_id
_entity_poly.type
_entity_poly.pdbx_seq_one_letter_code
_entity_poly.pdbx_strand_id
1 'polypeptide(L)'
;MALSFRTKRTLRRVLLVFLIVISLVLTALAVGAVWMGRFQVYSRDRGVWLDFDRPVTEISGIPALPPEEQATVSIYYNEGANAISVSKELEQIVGYYVTEADLSADAQGVLDKLKTLPTGTPVMVDVKNVHGDFFYSSRLGDQRDRDIDPEIMDQIIRHLKTANMYAIARMPSMPDYYYGLRNVGHGLHHSSGLYLWSDNRGCYYLNPASDGAVAYWVKIITELKDLGFDEVVLDEYQFPENASLLFSGDRAKTLGDTAQKLVSTCATESFAVSFVQTTDFAVPEGRSRIYRTGVVASEAAAVAEASGVTDPTLHLVFLTDVHDTRFDAYSVLRPLSSMY
;
A
#
# COMPACT_ATOMS: atom_id res chain seq x y z
N MET A 1 50.59 6.38 42.53
CA MET A 1 49.97 6.49 43.90
C MET A 1 48.63 5.74 43.92
N ALA A 2 48.54 4.67 44.70
CA ALA A 2 47.27 3.93 44.81
C ALA A 2 46.37 4.62 45.84
N LEU A 3 45.15 4.99 45.41
CA LEU A 3 44.14 5.60 46.28
C LEU A 3 43.78 4.65 47.45
N SER A 4 43.68 5.19 48.66
CA SER A 4 43.30 4.45 49.89
C SER A 4 41.92 3.79 49.69
N PHE A 5 41.71 2.61 50.27
CA PHE A 5 40.47 1.84 50.20
C PHE A 5 39.21 2.67 50.67
N ARG A 6 39.40 3.51 51.66
CA ARG A 6 38.36 4.44 52.13
C ARG A 6 37.99 5.48 51.07
N THR A 7 39.00 6.06 50.42
CA THR A 7 38.79 7.06 49.35
C THR A 7 38.05 6.46 48.15
N LYS A 8 38.39 5.24 47.74
CA LYS A 8 37.66 4.51 46.67
C LYS A 8 36.19 4.28 47.00
N ARG A 9 35.90 3.94 48.26
CA ARG A 9 34.51 3.70 48.74
C ARG A 9 33.69 4.98 48.76
N THR A 10 34.28 6.08 49.17
CA THR A 10 33.64 7.41 49.20
C THR A 10 33.40 7.91 47.76
N LEU A 11 34.40 7.79 46.91
CA LEU A 11 34.31 8.18 45.48
C LEU A 11 33.20 7.40 44.75
N ARG A 12 33.08 6.08 44.99
CA ARG A 12 32.02 5.26 44.43
C ARG A 12 30.63 5.68 44.91
N ARG A 13 30.47 6.08 46.17
CA ARG A 13 29.21 6.59 46.69
C ARG A 13 28.85 7.94 46.07
N VAL A 14 29.81 8.85 45.98
CA VAL A 14 29.60 10.16 45.32
C VAL A 14 29.22 9.99 43.87
N LEU A 15 29.92 9.10 43.13
CA LEU A 15 29.59 8.80 41.72
C LEU A 15 28.18 8.21 41.57
N LEU A 16 27.78 7.34 42.51
CA LEU A 16 26.46 6.72 42.48
C LEU A 16 25.36 7.75 42.72
N VAL A 17 25.55 8.65 43.70
CA VAL A 17 24.63 9.76 43.97
C VAL A 17 24.54 10.70 42.76
N PHE A 18 25.67 10.99 42.11
CA PHE A 18 25.71 11.85 40.94
C PHE A 18 24.97 11.21 39.74
N LEU A 19 25.12 9.91 39.52
CA LEU A 19 24.36 9.18 38.47
C LEU A 19 22.86 9.18 38.76
N ILE A 20 22.43 9.02 40.02
CA ILE A 20 21.04 9.06 40.39
C ILE A 20 20.46 10.46 40.14
N VAL A 21 21.18 11.53 40.50
CA VAL A 21 20.74 12.90 40.23
C VAL A 21 20.60 13.17 38.73
N ILE A 22 21.59 12.76 37.93
CA ILE A 22 21.50 12.90 36.45
C ILE A 22 20.30 12.14 35.90
N SER A 23 20.08 10.90 36.36
CA SER A 23 18.93 10.10 35.91
C SER A 23 17.60 10.78 36.23
N LEU A 24 17.46 11.33 37.43
CA LEU A 24 16.25 12.08 37.84
C LEU A 24 16.03 13.34 36.99
N VAL A 25 17.11 14.08 36.68
CA VAL A 25 17.02 15.28 35.82
C VAL A 25 16.61 14.89 34.41
N LEU A 26 17.21 13.85 33.84
CA LEU A 26 16.85 13.38 32.48
C LEU A 26 15.40 12.88 32.43
N THR A 27 14.95 12.18 33.47
CA THR A 27 13.55 11.73 33.55
C THR A 27 12.60 12.93 33.66
N ALA A 28 12.93 13.92 34.47
CA ALA A 28 12.11 15.13 34.58
C ALA A 28 12.05 15.93 33.27
N LEU A 29 13.17 16.02 32.53
CA LEU A 29 13.20 16.65 31.21
C LEU A 29 12.37 15.88 30.19
N ALA A 30 12.45 14.55 30.18
CA ALA A 30 11.65 13.72 29.28
C ALA A 30 10.15 13.86 29.54
N VAL A 31 9.75 13.81 30.82
CA VAL A 31 8.35 14.02 31.22
C VAL A 31 7.89 15.43 30.86
N GLY A 32 8.72 16.45 31.10
CA GLY A 32 8.44 17.83 30.73
C GLY A 32 8.28 18.01 29.22
N ALA A 33 9.11 17.37 28.42
CA ALA A 33 9.02 17.41 26.95
C ALA A 33 7.72 16.77 26.43
N VAL A 34 7.34 15.61 26.98
CA VAL A 34 6.07 14.94 26.64
C VAL A 34 4.87 15.80 27.06
N TRP A 35 4.95 16.41 28.23
CA TRP A 35 3.89 17.29 28.73
C TRP A 35 3.75 18.56 27.89
N MET A 36 4.85 19.21 27.51
CA MET A 36 4.86 20.39 26.62
C MET A 36 4.37 20.06 25.22
N GLY A 37 4.59 18.83 24.73
CA GLY A 37 4.11 18.39 23.43
C GLY A 37 2.58 18.53 23.26
N ARG A 38 1.83 18.49 24.37
CA ARG A 38 0.36 18.67 24.35
C ARG A 38 -0.09 20.09 23.99
N PHE A 39 0.78 21.08 24.17
CA PHE A 39 0.50 22.49 23.92
C PHE A 39 1.13 23.01 22.62
N GLN A 40 1.80 22.17 21.87
CA GLN A 40 2.38 22.55 20.57
C GLN A 40 1.28 22.73 19.52
N VAL A 41 1.27 23.88 18.88
CA VAL A 41 0.39 24.21 17.76
C VAL A 41 1.24 24.49 16.54
N TYR A 42 0.93 23.79 15.45
CA TYR A 42 1.55 23.99 14.14
C TYR A 42 0.71 24.96 13.31
N SER A 43 1.30 26.03 12.84
CA SER A 43 0.68 26.93 11.87
C SER A 43 1.61 27.15 10.69
N ARG A 44 1.05 27.17 9.48
CA ARG A 44 1.78 27.39 8.25
C ARG A 44 2.48 28.75 8.19
N ASP A 45 1.89 29.75 8.86
CA ASP A 45 2.36 31.15 8.81
C ASP A 45 3.31 31.54 9.95
N ARG A 46 3.25 30.84 11.09
CA ARG A 46 3.99 31.19 12.31
C ARG A 46 4.92 30.08 12.81
N GLY A 47 4.97 28.93 12.14
CA GLY A 47 5.75 27.79 12.58
C GLY A 47 5.15 27.11 13.82
N VAL A 48 6.01 26.67 14.75
CA VAL A 48 5.62 25.99 15.99
C VAL A 48 5.59 26.97 17.12
N TRP A 49 4.48 27.07 17.86
CA TRP A 49 4.42 27.78 19.13
C TRP A 49 3.72 26.94 20.21
N LEU A 50 3.85 27.39 21.46
CA LEU A 50 3.18 26.77 22.60
C LEU A 50 1.95 27.61 22.98
N ASP A 51 0.77 26.97 22.95
CA ASP A 51 -0.50 27.56 23.38
C ASP A 51 -0.95 26.89 24.69
N PHE A 52 -0.78 27.59 25.81
CA PHE A 52 -1.13 27.10 27.13
C PHE A 52 -2.60 27.34 27.52
N ASP A 53 -3.30 28.15 26.74
CA ASP A 53 -4.73 28.46 27.00
C ASP A 53 -5.65 27.46 26.31
N ARG A 54 -5.07 26.53 25.52
CA ARG A 54 -5.82 25.47 24.88
C ARG A 54 -6.41 24.50 25.87
N PRO A 55 -7.74 24.31 25.94
CA PRO A 55 -8.35 23.31 26.80
C PRO A 55 -7.88 21.93 26.40
N VAL A 56 -7.13 21.25 27.24
CA VAL A 56 -6.73 19.85 27.05
C VAL A 56 -7.97 19.01 27.27
N THR A 57 -8.73 18.77 26.25
CA THR A 57 -9.83 17.81 26.28
C THR A 57 -9.19 16.43 26.29
N GLU A 58 -9.25 15.74 27.42
CA GLU A 58 -9.03 14.30 27.44
C GLU A 58 -10.06 13.71 26.49
N ILE A 59 -9.59 12.96 25.47
CA ILE A 59 -10.45 12.20 24.58
C ILE A 59 -10.96 10.99 25.38
N SER A 60 -11.87 11.26 26.29
CA SER A 60 -12.73 10.28 26.94
C SER A 60 -14.12 10.43 26.34
N GLY A 61 -14.39 9.62 25.32
CA GLY A 61 -15.68 9.56 24.67
C GLY A 61 -15.73 10.42 23.41
N ILE A 62 -16.11 9.78 22.35
CA ILE A 62 -16.60 10.44 21.11
C ILE A 62 -17.69 11.41 21.57
N PRO A 63 -17.58 12.74 21.36
CA PRO A 63 -18.69 13.63 21.61
C PRO A 63 -19.85 13.11 20.75
N ALA A 64 -20.99 12.84 21.40
CA ALA A 64 -22.22 12.64 20.66
C ALA A 64 -22.39 13.91 19.81
N LEU A 65 -22.38 13.72 18.47
CA LEU A 65 -22.74 14.78 17.54
C LEU A 65 -24.06 15.37 18.01
N PRO A 66 -24.22 16.72 18.07
CA PRO A 66 -25.51 17.32 18.30
C PRO A 66 -26.51 16.68 17.32
N PRO A 67 -27.77 16.45 17.73
CA PRO A 67 -28.74 15.96 16.77
C PRO A 67 -28.71 16.93 15.59
N GLU A 68 -28.24 16.45 14.44
CA GLU A 68 -28.35 17.18 13.19
C GLU A 68 -29.82 17.52 13.05
N GLU A 69 -30.16 18.81 13.03
CA GLU A 69 -31.34 19.25 12.33
C GLU A 69 -31.27 18.56 10.98
N GLN A 70 -32.18 17.64 10.75
CA GLN A 70 -32.32 16.95 9.49
C GLN A 70 -32.50 18.03 8.43
N ALA A 71 -31.39 18.48 7.84
CA ALA A 71 -31.46 19.15 6.57
C ALA A 71 -32.12 18.15 5.65
N THR A 72 -33.39 18.37 5.38
CA THR A 72 -34.14 17.67 4.35
C THR A 72 -33.43 18.01 3.05
N VAL A 73 -32.42 17.17 2.70
CA VAL A 73 -31.87 17.17 1.36
C VAL A 73 -33.04 16.73 0.47
N SER A 74 -33.66 17.70 -0.16
CA SER A 74 -34.62 17.43 -1.22
C SER A 74 -33.78 16.82 -2.35
N ILE A 75 -33.74 15.49 -2.39
CA ILE A 75 -33.23 14.78 -3.55
C ILE A 75 -34.28 15.02 -4.64
N TYR A 76 -34.03 15.99 -5.52
CA TYR A 76 -34.75 16.11 -6.76
C TYR A 76 -34.42 14.88 -7.60
N TYR A 77 -35.30 13.90 -7.55
CA TYR A 77 -35.28 12.83 -8.54
C TYR A 77 -35.63 13.48 -9.88
N ASN A 78 -34.65 13.58 -10.74
CA ASN A 78 -34.87 13.92 -12.11
C ASN A 78 -35.49 12.68 -12.79
N GLU A 79 -36.82 12.59 -12.83
CA GLU A 79 -37.56 11.48 -13.46
C GLU A 79 -37.36 11.40 -14.98
N GLY A 80 -36.23 11.83 -15.50
CA GLY A 80 -35.91 11.81 -16.93
C GLY A 80 -34.54 11.26 -17.29
N ALA A 81 -33.68 10.97 -16.31
CA ALA A 81 -32.43 10.25 -16.54
C ALA A 81 -32.58 8.87 -15.89
N ASN A 82 -32.83 7.86 -16.68
CA ASN A 82 -32.46 6.50 -16.34
C ASN A 82 -30.93 6.52 -16.17
N ALA A 83 -30.46 6.94 -15.01
CA ALA A 83 -29.16 6.51 -14.51
C ALA A 83 -29.33 5.00 -14.28
N ILE A 84 -29.20 4.24 -15.34
CA ILE A 84 -28.84 2.84 -15.26
C ILE A 84 -27.56 2.90 -14.46
N SER A 85 -27.64 2.55 -13.19
CA SER A 85 -26.49 2.07 -12.43
C SER A 85 -26.05 0.80 -13.17
N VAL A 86 -25.29 1.00 -14.22
CA VAL A 86 -24.61 -0.10 -14.88
C VAL A 86 -23.59 -0.51 -13.86
N SER A 87 -23.89 -1.56 -13.10
CA SER A 87 -22.85 -2.40 -12.51
C SER A 87 -21.90 -2.64 -13.65
N LYS A 88 -20.77 -1.94 -13.65
CA LYS A 88 -19.74 -2.15 -14.67
C LYS A 88 -19.20 -3.53 -14.38
N GLU A 89 -19.73 -4.55 -15.02
CA GLU A 89 -19.12 -5.87 -15.01
C GLU A 89 -17.65 -5.69 -15.45
N LEU A 90 -16.78 -6.59 -15.00
CA LEU A 90 -15.41 -6.59 -15.48
C LEU A 90 -15.43 -6.88 -16.97
N GLU A 91 -14.79 -6.06 -17.76
CA GLU A 91 -14.62 -6.24 -19.20
C GLU A 91 -13.25 -6.80 -19.51
N GLN A 92 -13.11 -7.47 -20.64
CA GLN A 92 -11.79 -7.87 -21.15
C GLN A 92 -10.93 -6.62 -21.36
N ILE A 93 -9.72 -6.61 -20.83
CA ILE A 93 -8.81 -5.49 -20.97
C ILE A 93 -7.63 -5.84 -21.89
N VAL A 94 -7.35 -4.94 -22.82
CA VAL A 94 -6.15 -4.99 -23.68
C VAL A 94 -5.49 -3.62 -23.60
N GLY A 95 -4.27 -3.57 -23.10
CA GLY A 95 -3.63 -2.29 -22.82
C GLY A 95 -2.15 -2.40 -22.48
N TYR A 96 -1.68 -1.48 -21.66
CA TYR A 96 -0.27 -1.33 -21.38
C TYR A 96 0.04 -1.33 -19.89
N TYR A 97 1.30 -1.66 -19.55
CA TYR A 97 1.82 -1.46 -18.21
C TYR A 97 3.11 -0.63 -18.24
N VAL A 98 3.31 0.11 -17.17
CA VAL A 98 4.47 0.96 -16.90
C VAL A 98 5.09 0.48 -15.59
N THR A 99 6.38 0.15 -15.64
CA THR A 99 7.12 -0.34 -14.47
C THR A 99 7.83 0.79 -13.73
N GLU A 100 8.24 0.52 -12.48
CA GLU A 100 9.17 1.37 -11.73
C GLU A 100 10.41 1.73 -12.56
N ALA A 101 10.97 0.75 -13.29
CA ALA A 101 12.15 0.96 -14.13
C ALA A 101 11.89 1.95 -15.28
N ASP A 102 10.71 1.91 -15.90
CA ASP A 102 10.33 2.88 -16.94
C ASP A 102 10.18 4.29 -16.36
N LEU A 103 9.56 4.40 -15.17
CA LEU A 103 9.37 5.67 -14.47
C LEU A 103 10.70 6.28 -14.01
N SER A 104 11.59 5.47 -13.44
CA SER A 104 12.92 5.91 -13.01
C SER A 104 13.81 6.32 -14.17
N ALA A 105 13.66 5.67 -15.33
CA ALA A 105 14.43 5.98 -16.52
C ALA A 105 13.99 7.32 -17.16
N ASP A 106 12.68 7.50 -17.36
CA ASP A 106 12.11 8.71 -18.01
C ASP A 106 10.61 8.85 -17.72
N ALA A 107 10.25 9.32 -16.53
CA ALA A 107 8.83 9.52 -16.17
C ALA A 107 8.12 10.55 -17.07
N GLN A 108 8.85 11.59 -17.54
CA GLN A 108 8.27 12.57 -18.45
C GLN A 108 7.99 11.97 -19.83
N GLY A 109 8.89 11.15 -20.35
CA GLY A 109 8.67 10.43 -21.62
C GLY A 109 7.53 9.42 -21.50
N VAL A 110 7.36 8.77 -20.34
CA VAL A 110 6.19 7.94 -20.04
C VAL A 110 4.90 8.76 -20.14
N LEU A 111 4.83 9.91 -19.46
CA LEU A 111 3.67 10.80 -19.51
C LEU A 111 3.34 11.23 -20.97
N ASP A 112 4.36 11.57 -21.73
CA ASP A 112 4.17 12.01 -23.13
C ASP A 112 3.68 10.87 -24.02
N LYS A 113 4.15 9.63 -23.84
CA LYS A 113 3.61 8.44 -24.50
C LYS A 113 2.14 8.18 -24.10
N LEU A 114 1.83 8.24 -22.82
CA LEU A 114 0.45 8.06 -22.31
C LEU A 114 -0.53 9.04 -22.96
N LYS A 115 -0.12 10.29 -23.20
CA LYS A 115 -0.94 11.30 -23.92
C LYS A 115 -1.26 10.94 -25.37
N THR A 116 -0.51 10.03 -25.98
CA THR A 116 -0.76 9.57 -27.37
C THR A 116 -1.78 8.43 -27.44
N LEU A 117 -2.09 7.79 -26.29
CA LEU A 117 -3.01 6.67 -26.25
C LEU A 117 -4.47 7.10 -26.47
N PRO A 118 -5.29 6.27 -27.11
CA PRO A 118 -6.73 6.50 -27.20
C PRO A 118 -7.38 6.57 -25.82
N THR A 119 -8.42 7.39 -25.71
CA THR A 119 -9.30 7.44 -24.53
C THR A 119 -9.87 6.06 -24.21
N GLY A 120 -9.92 5.69 -22.94
CA GLY A 120 -10.42 4.38 -22.50
C GLY A 120 -9.39 3.25 -22.52
N THR A 121 -8.17 3.48 -22.99
CA THR A 121 -7.10 2.46 -22.99
C THR A 121 -6.80 2.02 -21.54
N PRO A 122 -6.75 0.71 -21.25
CA PRO A 122 -6.30 0.21 -19.96
C PRO A 122 -4.80 0.47 -19.76
N VAL A 123 -4.44 1.08 -18.64
CA VAL A 123 -3.04 1.36 -18.29
C VAL A 123 -2.79 1.00 -16.84
N MET A 124 -1.84 0.11 -16.64
CA MET A 124 -1.33 -0.24 -15.31
C MET A 124 -0.02 0.51 -15.07
N VAL A 125 0.11 1.12 -13.88
CA VAL A 125 1.34 1.80 -13.46
C VAL A 125 1.77 1.33 -12.08
N ASP A 126 3.08 1.18 -11.88
CA ASP A 126 3.65 0.98 -10.56
C ASP A 126 3.50 2.25 -9.74
N VAL A 127 3.04 2.12 -8.50
CA VAL A 127 2.78 3.26 -7.61
C VAL A 127 3.61 3.26 -6.33
N LYS A 128 4.28 2.14 -6.05
CA LYS A 128 5.06 1.92 -4.83
C LYS A 128 6.11 0.85 -5.09
N ASN A 129 7.29 0.94 -4.42
CA ASN A 129 8.31 -0.11 -4.47
C ASN A 129 8.29 -1.03 -3.24
N VAL A 130 9.16 -2.04 -3.26
CA VAL A 130 9.31 -3.04 -2.17
C VAL A 130 9.91 -2.45 -0.89
N HIS A 131 10.53 -1.29 -0.95
CA HIS A 131 11.04 -0.60 0.24
C HIS A 131 9.95 0.16 0.98
N GLY A 132 8.80 0.40 0.34
CA GLY A 132 7.68 1.15 0.91
C GLY A 132 7.68 2.61 0.49
N ASP A 133 8.49 2.98 -0.52
CA ASP A 133 8.47 4.31 -1.11
C ASP A 133 7.30 4.43 -2.09
N PHE A 134 6.52 5.49 -1.94
CA PHE A 134 5.46 5.85 -2.87
C PHE A 134 6.01 6.74 -3.97
N PHE A 135 5.61 6.48 -5.22
CA PHE A 135 6.05 7.27 -6.37
C PHE A 135 5.24 8.55 -6.57
N TYR A 136 4.11 8.68 -5.92
CA TYR A 136 3.18 9.82 -5.96
C TYR A 136 3.11 10.53 -4.60
N SER A 137 2.41 11.66 -4.53
CA SER A 137 2.21 12.43 -3.30
C SER A 137 1.21 11.75 -2.35
N SER A 138 1.63 10.60 -1.78
CA SER A 138 0.83 9.85 -0.80
C SER A 138 0.71 10.59 0.54
N ARG A 139 -0.44 10.41 1.21
CA ARG A 139 -0.68 10.88 2.59
C ARG A 139 -0.24 9.87 3.64
N LEU A 140 0.08 8.64 3.23
CA LEU A 140 0.33 7.50 4.12
C LEU A 140 1.79 7.29 4.45
N GLY A 141 2.71 7.84 3.66
CA GLY A 141 4.13 7.64 3.82
C GLY A 141 4.92 8.93 3.77
N ASP A 142 5.94 9.01 4.64
CA ASP A 142 6.95 10.06 4.58
C ASP A 142 8.05 9.71 3.57
N GLN A 143 8.04 8.46 3.11
CA GLN A 143 9.06 7.90 2.22
C GLN A 143 8.61 8.08 0.78
N ARG A 144 9.48 8.65 -0.03
CA ARG A 144 9.28 8.83 -1.47
C ARG A 144 10.50 8.29 -2.19
N ASP A 145 10.28 7.65 -3.30
CA ASP A 145 11.35 7.29 -4.20
C ASP A 145 12.09 8.58 -4.61
N ARG A 146 13.43 8.51 -4.66
CA ARG A 146 14.25 9.67 -5.02
C ARG A 146 14.54 9.73 -6.51
N ASP A 147 14.35 8.62 -7.19
CA ASP A 147 14.64 8.48 -8.61
C ASP A 147 13.40 8.78 -9.46
N ILE A 148 12.20 8.80 -8.86
CA ILE A 148 10.94 9.14 -9.51
C ILE A 148 10.42 10.46 -8.93
N ASP A 149 10.19 11.45 -9.80
CA ASP A 149 9.60 12.72 -9.41
C ASP A 149 8.10 12.56 -9.11
N PRO A 150 7.67 12.75 -7.85
CA PRO A 150 6.27 12.58 -7.49
C PRO A 150 5.34 13.59 -8.17
N GLU A 151 5.84 14.76 -8.56
CA GLU A 151 5.02 15.75 -9.28
C GLU A 151 4.67 15.26 -10.69
N ILE A 152 5.61 14.58 -11.36
CA ILE A 152 5.36 13.96 -12.68
C ILE A 152 4.43 12.76 -12.52
N MET A 153 4.62 11.96 -11.48
CA MET A 153 3.71 10.84 -11.20
C MET A 153 2.29 11.31 -10.90
N ASP A 154 2.12 12.39 -10.13
CA ASP A 154 0.82 13.01 -9.90
C ASP A 154 0.19 13.55 -11.20
N GLN A 155 1.01 13.99 -12.18
CA GLN A 155 0.53 14.37 -13.51
C GLN A 155 0.09 13.14 -14.32
N ILE A 156 0.82 12.03 -14.23
CA ILE A 156 0.43 10.75 -14.86
C ILE A 156 -0.94 10.32 -14.33
N ILE A 157 -1.11 10.26 -13.02
CA ILE A 157 -2.39 9.85 -12.39
C ILE A 157 -3.53 10.77 -12.84
N ARG A 158 -3.32 12.09 -12.83
CA ARG A 158 -4.31 13.05 -13.32
C ARG A 158 -4.64 12.84 -14.80
N HIS A 159 -3.64 12.55 -15.63
CA HIS A 159 -3.85 12.29 -17.05
C HIS A 159 -4.70 11.04 -17.27
N LEU A 160 -4.38 9.92 -16.60
CA LEU A 160 -5.13 8.67 -16.69
C LEU A 160 -6.63 8.93 -16.39
N LYS A 161 -6.91 9.69 -15.33
CA LYS A 161 -8.27 10.05 -14.94
C LYS A 161 -8.95 10.97 -15.96
N THR A 162 -8.29 12.04 -16.40
CA THR A 162 -8.89 13.04 -17.30
C THR A 162 -9.10 12.53 -18.72
N ALA A 163 -8.24 11.61 -19.18
CA ALA A 163 -8.37 10.89 -20.43
C ALA A 163 -9.37 9.72 -20.36
N ASN A 164 -10.03 9.54 -19.19
CA ASN A 164 -10.99 8.44 -18.95
C ASN A 164 -10.39 7.07 -19.30
N MET A 165 -9.11 6.87 -19.01
CA MET A 165 -8.43 5.57 -19.15
C MET A 165 -8.88 4.63 -18.04
N TYR A 166 -8.86 3.31 -18.29
CA TYR A 166 -9.01 2.34 -17.22
C TYR A 166 -7.68 2.26 -16.46
N ALA A 167 -7.61 2.97 -15.35
CA ALA A 167 -6.39 3.18 -14.59
C ALA A 167 -6.18 2.07 -13.55
N ILE A 168 -5.05 1.36 -13.64
CA ILE A 168 -4.71 0.25 -12.75
C ILE A 168 -3.46 0.62 -11.97
N ALA A 169 -3.53 0.60 -10.65
CA ALA A 169 -2.37 0.78 -9.78
C ALA A 169 -1.76 -0.58 -9.40
N ARG A 170 -0.47 -0.79 -9.66
CA ARG A 170 0.25 -1.99 -9.20
C ARG A 170 1.18 -1.64 -8.06
N MET A 171 1.18 -2.45 -7.00
CA MET A 171 2.06 -2.26 -5.86
C MET A 171 2.50 -3.59 -5.26
N PRO A 172 3.78 -3.74 -4.84
CA PRO A 172 4.18 -4.83 -3.96
C PRO A 172 3.40 -4.75 -2.65
N SER A 173 2.89 -5.89 -2.21
CA SER A 173 2.02 -5.96 -1.04
C SER A 173 2.74 -6.45 0.21
N MET A 174 3.31 -7.67 0.17
CA MET A 174 3.95 -8.23 1.36
C MET A 174 5.33 -7.64 1.65
N PRO A 175 6.25 -7.45 0.69
CA PRO A 175 7.50 -6.77 0.98
C PRO A 175 7.28 -5.27 1.19
N ASP A 176 7.74 -4.77 2.36
CA ASP A 176 7.72 -3.36 2.70
C ASP A 176 8.74 -3.08 3.81
N TYR A 177 9.89 -2.53 3.41
CA TYR A 177 10.98 -2.27 4.34
C TYR A 177 10.59 -1.27 5.42
N TYR A 178 10.11 -0.08 5.02
CA TYR A 178 9.87 1.01 5.96
C TYR A 178 8.68 0.75 6.89
N TYR A 179 7.60 0.18 6.37
CA TYR A 179 6.47 -0.16 7.21
C TYR A 179 6.81 -1.29 8.17
N GLY A 180 7.49 -2.34 7.70
CA GLY A 180 7.94 -3.47 8.53
C GLY A 180 8.88 -3.02 9.64
N LEU A 181 9.85 -2.15 9.33
CA LEU A 181 10.78 -1.60 10.32
C LEU A 181 10.06 -0.82 11.44
N ARG A 182 9.05 -0.04 11.09
CA ARG A 182 8.28 0.77 12.05
C ARG A 182 7.21 -0.04 12.80
N ASN A 183 6.74 -1.14 12.24
CA ASN A 183 5.64 -1.94 12.76
C ASN A 183 6.03 -3.42 12.86
N VAL A 184 7.05 -3.72 13.68
CA VAL A 184 7.64 -5.06 13.82
C VAL A 184 6.58 -6.13 14.10
N GLY A 185 5.54 -5.84 14.89
CA GLY A 185 4.45 -6.76 15.19
C GLY A 185 3.56 -7.12 14.00
N HIS A 186 3.66 -6.41 12.88
CA HIS A 186 2.88 -6.66 11.66
C HIS A 186 3.66 -7.45 10.60
N GLY A 187 4.95 -7.73 10.83
CA GLY A 187 5.80 -8.45 9.89
C GLY A 187 5.88 -9.95 10.16
N LEU A 188 6.37 -10.68 9.16
CA LEU A 188 6.75 -12.08 9.31
C LEU A 188 8.07 -12.16 10.09
N HIS A 189 8.09 -12.97 11.15
CA HIS A 189 9.29 -13.18 11.95
C HIS A 189 10.08 -14.39 11.46
N HIS A 190 11.39 -14.32 11.59
CA HIS A 190 12.25 -15.49 11.45
C HIS A 190 11.84 -16.56 12.48
N SER A 191 12.09 -17.83 12.20
CA SER A 191 11.71 -18.96 13.06
C SER A 191 12.24 -18.87 14.51
N SER A 192 13.32 -18.12 14.74
CA SER A 192 13.81 -17.82 16.10
C SER A 192 12.88 -16.90 16.90
N GLY A 193 11.98 -16.16 16.25
CA GLY A 193 11.13 -15.16 16.87
C GLY A 193 11.81 -13.87 17.30
N LEU A 194 13.12 -13.75 17.13
CA LEU A 194 13.91 -12.63 17.66
C LEU A 194 13.94 -11.40 16.76
N TYR A 195 13.73 -11.58 15.46
CA TYR A 195 13.79 -10.52 14.46
C TYR A 195 12.84 -10.79 13.29
N LEU A 196 12.53 -9.74 12.52
CA LEU A 196 11.78 -9.87 11.29
C LEU A 196 12.59 -10.65 10.24
N TRP A 197 11.90 -11.46 9.49
CA TRP A 197 12.48 -12.08 8.31
C TRP A 197 12.65 -11.03 7.20
N SER A 198 13.80 -11.06 6.52
CA SER A 198 14.07 -10.21 5.36
C SER A 198 14.62 -11.04 4.20
N ASP A 199 14.33 -10.59 2.99
CA ASP A 199 14.85 -11.19 1.76
C ASP A 199 16.27 -10.68 1.43
N ASN A 200 16.80 -11.08 0.26
CA ASN A 200 18.12 -10.67 -0.22
C ASN A 200 18.17 -9.19 -0.66
N ARG A 201 17.01 -8.52 -0.83
CA ARG A 201 16.90 -7.07 -1.07
C ARG A 201 16.91 -6.29 0.25
N GLY A 202 16.91 -6.99 1.39
CA GLY A 202 16.82 -6.41 2.73
C GLY A 202 15.40 -6.00 3.12
N CYS A 203 14.38 -6.37 2.34
CA CYS A 203 13.00 -6.01 2.61
C CYS A 203 12.35 -6.94 3.63
N TYR A 204 11.61 -6.36 4.58
CA TYR A 204 10.77 -7.11 5.50
C TYR A 204 9.45 -7.47 4.82
N TYR A 205 8.88 -8.61 5.20
CA TYR A 205 7.61 -9.06 4.67
C TYR A 205 6.50 -8.89 5.70
N LEU A 206 5.41 -8.29 5.28
CA LEU A 206 4.22 -8.12 6.12
C LEU A 206 3.50 -9.46 6.28
N ASN A 207 2.93 -9.66 7.46
CA ASN A 207 2.19 -10.88 7.78
C ASN A 207 0.72 -10.74 7.36
N PRO A 208 0.22 -11.50 6.38
CA PRO A 208 -1.17 -11.42 5.94
C PRO A 208 -2.18 -11.81 7.03
N ALA A 209 -1.76 -12.54 8.05
CA ALA A 209 -2.60 -12.84 9.21
C ALA A 209 -2.67 -11.67 10.23
N SER A 210 -1.88 -10.61 10.05
CA SER A 210 -1.87 -9.45 10.95
C SER A 210 -2.95 -8.44 10.58
N ASP A 211 -3.87 -8.15 11.49
CA ASP A 211 -4.88 -7.11 11.27
C ASP A 211 -4.25 -5.73 10.99
N GLY A 212 -3.07 -5.46 11.56
CA GLY A 212 -2.34 -4.22 11.32
C GLY A 212 -1.78 -4.13 9.89
N ALA A 213 -1.26 -5.23 9.33
CA ALA A 213 -0.83 -5.29 7.93
C ALA A 213 -2.02 -5.13 6.99
N VAL A 214 -3.12 -5.83 7.25
CA VAL A 214 -4.36 -5.71 6.47
C VAL A 214 -4.90 -4.28 6.51
N ALA A 215 -4.95 -3.65 7.69
CA ALA A 215 -5.40 -2.27 7.83
C ALA A 215 -4.51 -1.27 7.06
N TYR A 216 -3.22 -1.55 6.97
CA TYR A 216 -2.30 -0.74 6.16
C TYR A 216 -2.60 -0.87 4.66
N TRP A 217 -2.77 -2.10 4.15
CA TRP A 217 -3.17 -2.30 2.75
C TRP A 217 -4.52 -1.66 2.43
N VAL A 218 -5.52 -1.79 3.31
CA VAL A 218 -6.83 -1.13 3.13
C VAL A 218 -6.68 0.39 3.00
N LYS A 219 -5.78 1.02 3.79
CA LYS A 219 -5.53 2.47 3.67
C LYS A 219 -4.94 2.85 2.32
N ILE A 220 -3.94 2.09 1.83
CA ILE A 220 -3.32 2.35 0.53
C ILE A 220 -4.36 2.17 -0.59
N ILE A 221 -5.10 1.06 -0.57
CA ILE A 221 -6.13 0.75 -1.56
C ILE A 221 -7.20 1.87 -1.59
N THR A 222 -7.61 2.35 -0.42
CA THR A 222 -8.58 3.45 -0.32
C THR A 222 -8.01 4.75 -0.91
N GLU A 223 -6.76 5.08 -0.61
CA GLU A 223 -6.11 6.27 -1.17
C GLU A 223 -6.02 6.19 -2.71
N LEU A 224 -5.62 5.05 -3.27
CA LEU A 224 -5.54 4.84 -4.72
C LEU A 224 -6.93 4.97 -5.39
N LYS A 225 -7.96 4.41 -4.76
CA LYS A 225 -9.35 4.60 -5.22
C LYS A 225 -9.76 6.08 -5.21
N ASP A 226 -9.44 6.83 -4.15
CA ASP A 226 -9.76 8.26 -4.04
C ASP A 226 -9.00 9.10 -5.09
N LEU A 227 -7.80 8.67 -5.49
CA LEU A 227 -7.04 9.28 -6.57
C LEU A 227 -7.65 9.04 -7.95
N GLY A 228 -8.56 8.07 -8.07
CA GLY A 228 -9.34 7.81 -9.27
C GLY A 228 -8.83 6.64 -10.11
N PHE A 229 -8.10 5.70 -9.50
CA PHE A 229 -7.85 4.41 -10.11
C PHE A 229 -9.13 3.58 -10.15
N ASP A 230 -9.25 2.72 -11.16
CA ASP A 230 -10.37 1.78 -11.34
C ASP A 230 -10.05 0.40 -10.75
N GLU A 231 -8.76 0.10 -10.57
CA GLU A 231 -8.29 -1.18 -10.06
C GLU A 231 -6.96 -1.01 -9.31
N VAL A 232 -6.78 -1.81 -8.26
CA VAL A 232 -5.47 -2.01 -7.63
C VAL A 232 -5.04 -3.47 -7.79
N VAL A 233 -3.77 -3.67 -8.12
CA VAL A 233 -3.16 -4.99 -8.24
C VAL A 233 -2.10 -5.14 -7.16
N LEU A 234 -2.33 -6.09 -6.27
CA LEU A 234 -1.39 -6.48 -5.23
C LEU A 234 -0.38 -7.47 -5.81
N ASP A 235 0.84 -6.98 -6.06
CA ASP A 235 1.98 -7.78 -6.52
C ASP A 235 2.76 -8.32 -5.33
N GLU A 236 3.63 -9.31 -5.59
CA GLU A 236 4.40 -10.02 -4.55
C GLU A 236 3.53 -10.48 -3.36
N TYR A 237 2.28 -10.86 -3.63
CA TYR A 237 1.32 -11.35 -2.65
C TYR A 237 1.54 -12.83 -2.38
N GLN A 238 2.66 -13.15 -1.74
CA GLN A 238 3.09 -14.52 -1.47
C GLN A 238 4.02 -14.60 -0.26
N PHE A 239 3.95 -15.71 0.46
CA PHE A 239 4.99 -16.01 1.45
C PHE A 239 6.33 -16.24 0.76
N PRO A 240 7.44 -15.76 1.34
CA PRO A 240 8.76 -16.02 0.78
C PRO A 240 9.04 -17.52 0.73
N GLU A 241 9.56 -17.99 -0.40
CA GLU A 241 9.90 -19.38 -0.61
C GLU A 241 11.07 -19.81 0.31
N ASN A 242 11.04 -21.06 0.76
CA ASN A 242 12.09 -21.67 1.58
C ASN A 242 12.50 -20.84 2.82
N ALA A 243 11.68 -19.89 3.24
CA ALA A 243 11.98 -19.04 4.37
C ALA A 243 11.72 -19.76 5.69
N SER A 244 12.68 -19.63 6.62
CA SER A 244 12.53 -20.08 8.00
C SER A 244 11.69 -19.08 8.78
N LEU A 245 10.37 -19.24 8.76
CA LEU A 245 9.41 -18.33 9.37
C LEU A 245 8.82 -18.88 10.67
N LEU A 246 8.59 -17.98 11.62
CA LEU A 246 7.72 -18.24 12.76
C LEU A 246 6.25 -18.05 12.32
N PHE A 247 5.75 -18.99 11.56
CA PHE A 247 4.38 -19.01 11.07
C PHE A 247 3.83 -20.44 11.08
N SER A 248 2.79 -20.69 11.85
CA SER A 248 2.22 -22.03 12.05
C SER A 248 0.92 -22.28 11.28
N GLY A 249 0.38 -21.27 10.59
CA GLY A 249 -0.85 -21.38 9.81
C GLY A 249 -0.63 -22.01 8.43
N ASP A 250 -1.72 -22.43 7.79
CA ASP A 250 -1.72 -22.75 6.38
C ASP A 250 -1.52 -21.49 5.56
N ARG A 251 -0.44 -21.43 4.78
CA ARG A 251 -0.04 -20.25 4.01
C ARG A 251 -1.02 -19.94 2.88
N ALA A 252 -1.42 -20.94 2.11
CA ALA A 252 -2.34 -20.76 0.99
C ALA A 252 -3.73 -20.31 1.49
N LYS A 253 -4.22 -20.95 2.55
CA LYS A 253 -5.48 -20.55 3.18
C LYS A 253 -5.41 -19.13 3.72
N THR A 254 -4.32 -18.75 4.40
CA THR A 254 -4.17 -17.39 4.95
C THR A 254 -4.14 -16.33 3.84
N LEU A 255 -3.46 -16.59 2.73
CA LEU A 255 -3.48 -15.69 1.56
C LEU A 255 -4.89 -15.57 1.00
N GLY A 256 -5.59 -16.69 0.79
CA GLY A 256 -6.97 -16.68 0.27
C GLY A 256 -7.95 -15.93 1.19
N ASP A 257 -7.95 -16.23 2.49
CA ASP A 257 -8.81 -15.57 3.48
C ASP A 257 -8.56 -14.06 3.51
N THR A 258 -7.29 -13.65 3.46
CA THR A 258 -6.91 -12.23 3.47
C THR A 258 -7.24 -11.55 2.14
N ALA A 259 -7.03 -12.21 1.00
CA ALA A 259 -7.45 -11.71 -0.31
C ALA A 259 -8.96 -11.47 -0.34
N GLN A 260 -9.75 -12.43 0.14
CA GLN A 260 -11.20 -12.29 0.26
C GLN A 260 -11.60 -11.12 1.17
N LYS A 261 -10.91 -10.94 2.31
CA LYS A 261 -11.15 -9.81 3.22
C LYS A 261 -10.86 -8.47 2.54
N LEU A 262 -9.78 -8.35 1.77
CA LEU A 262 -9.42 -7.13 1.04
C LEU A 262 -10.44 -6.82 -0.07
N VAL A 263 -10.84 -7.82 -0.87
CA VAL A 263 -11.84 -7.64 -1.91
C VAL A 263 -13.18 -7.23 -1.30
N SER A 264 -13.68 -7.94 -0.30
CA SER A 264 -14.97 -7.63 0.34
C SER A 264 -14.99 -6.27 1.04
N THR A 265 -13.83 -5.78 1.49
CA THR A 265 -13.73 -4.48 2.20
C THR A 265 -13.57 -3.30 1.24
N CYS A 266 -12.80 -3.46 0.16
CA CYS A 266 -12.34 -2.33 -0.66
C CYS A 266 -12.95 -2.29 -2.05
N ALA A 267 -13.32 -3.44 -2.64
CA ALA A 267 -13.91 -3.46 -3.97
C ALA A 267 -15.32 -2.86 -3.96
N THR A 268 -15.68 -2.21 -5.07
CA THR A 268 -17.01 -1.62 -5.29
C THR A 268 -17.48 -1.93 -6.71
N GLU A 269 -18.67 -1.48 -7.08
CA GLU A 269 -19.18 -1.64 -8.46
C GLU A 269 -18.27 -1.02 -9.53
N SER A 270 -17.45 -0.03 -9.15
CA SER A 270 -16.53 0.68 -10.06
C SER A 270 -15.05 0.49 -9.76
N PHE A 271 -14.69 -0.25 -8.71
CA PHE A 271 -13.30 -0.42 -8.29
C PHE A 271 -12.99 -1.88 -7.98
N ALA A 272 -11.94 -2.42 -8.60
CA ALA A 272 -11.50 -3.79 -8.42
C ALA A 272 -10.27 -3.89 -7.51
N VAL A 273 -10.17 -5.01 -6.77
CA VAL A 273 -8.97 -5.38 -5.99
C VAL A 273 -8.47 -6.72 -6.49
N SER A 274 -7.30 -6.74 -7.08
CA SER A 274 -6.75 -7.83 -7.86
C SER A 274 -5.36 -8.24 -7.36
N PHE A 275 -4.88 -9.38 -7.82
CA PHE A 275 -3.64 -9.97 -7.29
C PHE A 275 -2.79 -10.53 -8.42
N VAL A 276 -1.46 -10.35 -8.32
CA VAL A 276 -0.52 -11.17 -9.08
C VAL A 276 -0.38 -12.50 -8.36
N GLN A 277 -0.82 -13.57 -8.98
CA GLN A 277 -0.76 -14.90 -8.39
C GLN A 277 0.45 -15.67 -8.92
N THR A 278 1.41 -15.87 -8.04
CA THR A 278 2.62 -16.69 -8.29
C THR A 278 2.58 -18.00 -7.53
N THR A 279 1.81 -18.05 -6.43
CA THR A 279 1.56 -19.25 -5.62
C THR A 279 0.08 -19.54 -5.55
N ASP A 280 -0.29 -20.79 -5.30
CA ASP A 280 -1.70 -21.18 -5.21
C ASP A 280 -2.33 -20.64 -3.92
N PHE A 281 -3.42 -19.92 -4.09
CA PHE A 281 -4.38 -19.57 -3.04
C PHE A 281 -5.78 -19.47 -3.65
N ALA A 282 -6.81 -19.57 -2.82
CA ALA A 282 -8.19 -19.49 -3.30
C ALA A 282 -8.46 -18.11 -3.90
N VAL A 283 -8.90 -18.07 -5.16
CA VAL A 283 -9.29 -16.85 -5.84
C VAL A 283 -10.45 -16.20 -5.09
N PRO A 284 -10.35 -14.91 -4.70
CA PRO A 284 -11.42 -14.25 -3.97
C PRO A 284 -12.66 -14.04 -4.85
N GLU A 285 -13.82 -14.19 -4.23
CA GLU A 285 -15.09 -13.85 -4.86
C GLU A 285 -15.29 -12.33 -4.87
N GLY A 286 -15.92 -11.81 -5.93
CA GLY A 286 -16.23 -10.40 -6.08
C GLY A 286 -15.49 -9.74 -7.25
N ARG A 287 -15.37 -8.40 -7.20
CA ARG A 287 -14.74 -7.65 -8.28
C ARG A 287 -13.21 -7.72 -8.17
N SER A 288 -12.65 -8.77 -8.75
CA SER A 288 -11.23 -9.12 -8.68
C SER A 288 -10.77 -9.79 -9.96
N ARG A 289 -9.51 -9.60 -10.31
CA ARG A 289 -8.78 -10.33 -11.35
C ARG A 289 -7.53 -11.00 -10.78
N ILE A 290 -7.10 -12.03 -11.47
CA ILE A 290 -5.80 -12.66 -11.23
C ILE A 290 -4.86 -12.29 -12.38
N TYR A 291 -3.71 -11.78 -12.04
CA TYR A 291 -2.66 -11.44 -12.98
C TYR A 291 -1.59 -12.52 -12.99
N ARG A 292 -1.12 -12.88 -14.19
CA ARG A 292 -0.06 -13.86 -14.41
C ARG A 292 1.07 -13.24 -15.20
N THR A 293 2.28 -13.47 -14.74
CA THR A 293 3.53 -13.01 -15.37
C THR A 293 4.37 -14.19 -15.84
N GLY A 294 5.22 -13.99 -16.84
CA GLY A 294 6.19 -15.01 -17.29
C GLY A 294 5.58 -16.23 -17.94
N VAL A 295 4.33 -16.18 -18.39
CA VAL A 295 3.64 -17.29 -19.06
C VAL A 295 4.06 -17.38 -20.50
N VAL A 296 4.49 -18.57 -20.94
CA VAL A 296 4.80 -18.85 -22.35
C VAL A 296 3.48 -18.98 -23.12
N ALA A 297 3.42 -18.41 -24.33
CA ALA A 297 2.20 -18.37 -25.12
C ALA A 297 1.58 -19.77 -25.40
N SER A 298 2.40 -20.81 -25.49
CA SER A 298 1.92 -22.21 -25.63
C SER A 298 1.20 -22.74 -24.39
N GLU A 299 1.40 -22.14 -23.23
CA GLU A 299 0.85 -22.56 -21.95
C GLU A 299 -0.35 -21.68 -21.51
N ALA A 300 -0.65 -20.60 -22.25
CA ALA A 300 -1.68 -19.64 -21.86
C ALA A 300 -3.04 -20.30 -21.58
N ALA A 301 -3.48 -21.24 -22.42
CA ALA A 301 -4.75 -21.95 -22.23
C ALA A 301 -4.73 -22.88 -21.01
N ALA A 302 -3.61 -23.60 -20.79
CA ALA A 302 -3.46 -24.49 -19.63
C ALA A 302 -3.41 -23.67 -18.31
N VAL A 303 -2.73 -22.52 -18.31
CA VAL A 303 -2.69 -21.60 -17.18
C VAL A 303 -4.09 -21.01 -16.90
N ALA A 304 -4.84 -20.69 -17.94
CA ALA A 304 -6.20 -20.20 -17.81
C ALA A 304 -7.14 -21.26 -17.20
N GLU A 305 -7.06 -22.50 -17.66
CA GLU A 305 -7.83 -23.62 -17.10
C GLU A 305 -7.47 -23.89 -15.64
N ALA A 306 -6.17 -23.82 -15.29
CA ALA A 306 -5.67 -24.07 -13.95
C ALA A 306 -5.86 -22.88 -12.99
N SER A 307 -6.24 -21.68 -13.47
CA SER A 307 -6.30 -20.46 -12.67
C SER A 307 -7.37 -20.45 -11.58
N GLY A 308 -8.38 -21.31 -11.69
CA GLY A 308 -9.52 -21.36 -10.75
C GLY A 308 -10.51 -20.21 -10.87
N VAL A 309 -10.37 -19.32 -11.87
CA VAL A 309 -11.33 -18.23 -12.12
C VAL A 309 -12.53 -18.72 -12.94
N THR A 310 -13.71 -18.18 -12.68
CA THR A 310 -14.96 -18.62 -13.33
C THR A 310 -15.00 -18.28 -14.81
N ASP A 311 -14.50 -17.09 -15.18
CA ASP A 311 -14.41 -16.61 -16.58
C ASP A 311 -12.98 -16.08 -16.82
N PRO A 312 -12.06 -16.89 -17.36
CA PRO A 312 -10.71 -16.47 -17.61
C PRO A 312 -10.58 -15.29 -18.60
N THR A 313 -11.54 -15.09 -19.50
CA THR A 313 -11.53 -13.97 -20.44
C THR A 313 -11.55 -12.62 -19.74
N LEU A 314 -12.34 -12.53 -18.67
CA LEU A 314 -12.57 -11.30 -17.90
C LEU A 314 -11.69 -11.21 -16.64
N HIS A 315 -11.46 -12.36 -15.98
CA HIS A 315 -10.86 -12.41 -14.66
C HIS A 315 -9.39 -12.83 -14.64
N LEU A 316 -8.82 -13.22 -15.79
CA LEU A 316 -7.41 -13.55 -15.92
C LEU A 316 -6.73 -12.53 -16.83
N VAL A 317 -5.64 -11.94 -16.36
CA VAL A 317 -4.83 -10.97 -17.11
C VAL A 317 -3.41 -11.49 -17.26
N PHE A 318 -2.92 -11.54 -18.49
CA PHE A 318 -1.52 -11.84 -18.75
C PHE A 318 -0.70 -10.55 -18.87
N LEU A 319 0.39 -10.47 -18.10
CA LEU A 319 1.43 -9.45 -18.26
C LEU A 319 2.55 -10.06 -19.12
N THR A 320 2.67 -9.61 -20.34
CA THR A 320 3.63 -10.19 -21.32
C THR A 320 4.12 -9.15 -22.32
N ASP A 321 5.37 -9.25 -22.70
CA ASP A 321 6.00 -8.50 -23.82
C ASP A 321 5.82 -9.21 -25.17
N VAL A 322 5.32 -10.45 -25.17
CA VAL A 322 5.17 -11.27 -26.37
C VAL A 322 3.86 -10.92 -27.09
N HIS A 323 3.98 -10.61 -28.39
CA HIS A 323 2.84 -10.45 -29.29
C HIS A 323 2.49 -11.79 -29.93
N ASP A 324 1.59 -12.53 -29.28
CA ASP A 324 1.11 -13.83 -29.74
C ASP A 324 -0.42 -13.91 -29.60
N THR A 325 -1.09 -14.34 -30.66
CA THR A 325 -2.56 -14.40 -30.75
C THR A 325 -3.20 -15.34 -29.72
N ARG A 326 -2.44 -16.25 -29.12
CA ARG A 326 -2.93 -17.14 -28.06
C ARG A 326 -3.30 -16.41 -26.78
N PHE A 327 -2.76 -15.20 -26.57
CA PHE A 327 -3.16 -14.34 -25.47
C PHE A 327 -4.43 -13.52 -25.78
N ASP A 328 -4.79 -13.34 -27.04
CA ASP A 328 -5.88 -12.43 -27.45
C ASP A 328 -7.28 -12.91 -27.01
N ALA A 329 -7.41 -14.18 -26.59
CA ALA A 329 -8.62 -14.72 -25.98
C ALA A 329 -8.82 -14.24 -24.54
N TYR A 330 -7.83 -13.62 -23.93
CA TYR A 330 -7.81 -13.22 -22.52
C TYR A 330 -7.54 -11.72 -22.38
N SER A 331 -7.66 -11.21 -21.18
CA SER A 331 -7.15 -9.88 -20.86
C SER A 331 -5.60 -9.88 -20.91
N VAL A 332 -5.02 -8.87 -21.54
CA VAL A 332 -3.57 -8.77 -21.70
C VAL A 332 -3.08 -7.34 -21.58
N LEU A 333 -2.00 -7.15 -20.81
CA LEU A 333 -1.27 -5.89 -20.76
C LEU A 333 0.16 -6.12 -21.25
N ARG A 334 0.67 -5.18 -22.06
CA ARG A 334 2.01 -5.19 -22.63
C ARG A 334 2.83 -4.00 -22.15
N PRO A 335 4.17 -4.07 -22.16
CA PRO A 335 4.98 -2.90 -21.80
C PRO A 335 4.62 -1.69 -22.65
N LEU A 336 4.48 -0.51 -22.04
CA LEU A 336 4.28 0.73 -22.81
C LEU A 336 5.45 1.01 -23.78
N SER A 337 6.63 0.52 -23.46
CA SER A 337 7.82 0.58 -24.33
C SER A 337 7.68 -0.23 -25.60
N SER A 338 6.78 -1.21 -25.69
CA SER A 338 6.55 -2.07 -26.86
C SER A 338 5.60 -1.48 -27.91
N MET A 339 5.21 -0.24 -27.76
CA MET A 339 4.28 0.48 -28.67
C MET A 339 4.86 0.78 -30.07
N TYR A 340 6.05 0.32 -30.42
CA TYR A 340 6.69 0.61 -31.72
C TYR A 340 6.82 -0.62 -32.60
#